data_12dfaa9e24e6efa231ed9ddd26a871e7
#
_entry.id   12dfaa9e24e6efa231ed9ddd26a871e7
#
_cell.length_a   1.000
_cell.length_b   1.000
_cell.length_c   1.000
_cell.angle_alpha   90.00
_cell.angle_beta   90.00
_cell.angle_gamma   90.00
#
_symmetry.space_group_name_H-M   'P 1'
#
loop_
_entity.id
_entity.type
_entity.pdbx_description
1 polymer ?
#
loop_
_entity_poly.entity_id
_entity_poly.type
_entity_poly.pdbx_seq_one_letter_code
_entity_poly.pdbx_strand_id
1 'polypeptide(L)'
;IESYVPDVPAIALGTPDLSVFEMVGAYGAFANQGIYVKPTMITRIEDKNGSLLYQSVPETKDVISAESAYVTVNLLEGVTKFGSGARLRHNIPEEDRNPVYRDVVTGYPYSFDNAIAGKTGTTQNQSDGWFMGMVPNLVTGVWVGAEDRATHFETIAYGQGATMALPIWGIFMKKCYENEELGISKEDFIAPEDLSIPIDCEALIPAEENSSEAKDLEGLGL
;
A
#
# COMPACT_ATOMS: atom_id res chain seq x y z
N ILE A 1 1.39 17.04 -0.60
CA ILE A 1 2.34 16.91 -1.72
C ILE A 1 2.78 18.31 -2.09
N GLU A 2 4.08 18.56 -2.03
CA GLU A 2 4.70 19.86 -2.34
C GLU A 2 5.30 19.86 -3.76
N SER A 3 5.64 18.67 -4.28
CA SER A 3 6.12 18.50 -5.65
C SER A 3 5.06 18.90 -6.68
N TYR A 4 5.52 19.32 -7.85
CA TYR A 4 4.63 19.71 -8.94
C TYR A 4 3.79 18.52 -9.43
N VAL A 5 2.49 18.68 -9.42
CA VAL A 5 1.53 17.72 -9.93
C VAL A 5 0.88 18.33 -11.19
N PRO A 6 1.13 17.77 -12.39
CA PRO A 6 0.57 18.30 -13.62
C PRO A 6 -0.96 18.13 -13.69
N ASP A 7 -1.67 19.13 -14.16
CA ASP A 7 -3.12 19.07 -14.40
C ASP A 7 -3.41 18.43 -15.77
N VAL A 8 -3.25 17.12 -15.83
CA VAL A 8 -3.48 16.33 -17.04
C VAL A 8 -4.21 15.01 -16.69
N PRO A 9 -5.04 14.46 -17.59
CA PRO A 9 -5.75 13.18 -17.33
C PRO A 9 -4.83 12.02 -16.97
N ALA A 10 -3.59 12.03 -17.44
CA ALA A 10 -2.59 11.01 -17.18
C ALA A 10 -2.19 10.91 -15.69
N ILE A 11 -2.54 11.91 -14.86
CA ILE A 11 -2.32 11.86 -13.40
C ILE A 11 -2.97 10.62 -12.76
N ALA A 12 -4.09 10.15 -13.30
CA ALA A 12 -4.77 8.94 -12.84
C ALA A 12 -3.89 7.67 -12.99
N LEU A 13 -2.87 7.71 -13.84
CA LEU A 13 -1.90 6.64 -14.04
C LEU A 13 -0.64 6.78 -13.17
N GLY A 14 -0.57 7.83 -12.32
CA GLY A 14 0.57 8.04 -11.43
C GLY A 14 1.79 8.63 -12.14
N THR A 15 1.61 9.60 -13.03
CA THR A 15 2.69 10.22 -13.80
C THR A 15 3.56 11.25 -13.07
N PRO A 16 3.15 11.88 -11.95
CA PRO A 16 3.99 12.82 -11.23
C PRO A 16 5.24 12.18 -10.64
N ASP A 17 6.36 12.91 -10.66
CA ASP A 17 7.57 12.54 -9.94
C ASP A 17 7.45 13.01 -8.48
N LEU A 18 7.30 12.04 -7.57
CA LEU A 18 7.07 12.28 -6.14
C LEU A 18 8.12 11.53 -5.31
N SER A 19 8.46 12.09 -4.16
CA SER A 19 9.32 11.40 -3.21
C SER A 19 8.54 10.35 -2.39
N VAL A 20 9.26 9.33 -1.90
CA VAL A 20 8.68 8.36 -0.94
C VAL A 20 8.14 9.07 0.30
N PHE A 21 8.84 10.11 0.76
CA PHE A 21 8.45 10.90 1.93
C PHE A 21 7.08 11.57 1.74
N GLU A 22 6.84 12.20 0.58
CA GLU A 22 5.55 12.82 0.26
C GLU A 22 4.44 11.77 0.14
N MET A 23 4.74 10.63 -0.50
CA MET A 23 3.79 9.55 -0.67
C MET A 23 3.40 8.92 0.67
N VAL A 24 4.35 8.69 1.59
CA VAL A 24 4.05 8.21 2.95
C VAL A 24 3.17 9.20 3.69
N GLY A 25 3.45 10.50 3.59
CA GLY A 25 2.59 11.54 4.18
C GLY A 25 1.17 11.54 3.61
N ALA A 26 1.03 11.39 2.29
CA ALA A 26 -0.27 11.33 1.63
C ALA A 26 -1.07 10.08 2.03
N TYR A 27 -0.43 8.90 2.06
CA TYR A 27 -1.05 7.65 2.51
C TYR A 27 -1.40 7.69 4.01
N GLY A 28 -0.64 8.46 4.80
CA GLY A 28 -0.94 8.72 6.21
C GLY A 28 -2.33 9.32 6.41
N ALA A 29 -2.81 10.16 5.50
CA ALA A 29 -4.14 10.71 5.58
C ALA A 29 -5.24 9.64 5.45
N PHE A 30 -5.05 8.59 4.63
CA PHE A 30 -5.99 7.48 4.53
C PHE A 30 -6.01 6.65 5.82
N ALA A 31 -4.84 6.27 6.34
CA ALA A 31 -4.73 5.51 7.59
C ALA A 31 -5.28 6.28 8.80
N ASN A 32 -5.22 7.61 8.77
CA ASN A 32 -5.63 8.52 9.83
C ASN A 32 -7.00 9.18 9.56
N GLN A 33 -7.94 8.43 9.00
CA GLN A 33 -9.34 8.83 8.81
C GLN A 33 -9.53 10.19 8.09
N GLY A 34 -8.68 10.49 7.12
CA GLY A 34 -8.76 11.70 6.32
C GLY A 34 -7.99 12.90 6.86
N ILE A 35 -7.30 12.75 7.98
CA ILE A 35 -6.49 13.78 8.60
C ILE A 35 -5.02 13.62 8.17
N TYR A 36 -4.54 14.56 7.39
CA TYR A 36 -3.12 14.65 7.06
C TYR A 36 -2.33 15.15 8.27
N VAL A 37 -1.24 14.49 8.59
CA VAL A 37 -0.24 14.93 9.57
C VAL A 37 1.06 15.17 8.83
N LYS A 38 1.60 16.40 8.93
CA LYS A 38 2.86 16.74 8.28
C LYS A 38 4.00 15.89 8.84
N PRO A 39 4.67 15.09 8.00
CA PRO A 39 5.79 14.28 8.46
C PRO A 39 6.91 15.14 9.05
N THR A 40 7.48 14.71 10.17
CA THR A 40 8.62 15.35 10.80
C THR A 40 9.68 14.33 11.17
N MET A 41 10.95 14.68 11.01
CA MET A 41 12.09 13.82 11.38
C MET A 41 12.62 14.13 12.78
N ILE A 42 12.36 15.35 13.29
CA ILE A 42 12.89 15.79 14.57
C ILE A 42 11.71 16.19 15.45
N THR A 43 11.46 15.39 16.47
CA THR A 43 10.36 15.62 17.41
C THR A 43 10.79 16.43 18.62
N ARG A 44 12.05 16.31 19.03
CA ARG A 44 12.57 16.97 20.25
C ARG A 44 14.08 17.19 20.15
N ILE A 45 14.55 18.31 20.64
CA ILE A 45 15.98 18.62 20.82
C ILE A 45 16.17 19.09 22.26
N GLU A 46 17.15 18.52 22.95
CA GLU A 46 17.55 18.90 24.28
C GLU A 46 19.04 19.29 24.30
N ASP A 47 19.42 20.15 25.23
CA ASP A 47 20.81 20.41 25.51
C ASP A 47 21.44 19.27 26.34
N LYS A 48 22.74 19.38 26.60
CA LYS A 48 23.48 18.40 27.40
C LYS A 48 23.03 18.27 28.86
N ASN A 49 22.22 19.19 29.36
CA ASN A 49 21.67 19.21 30.73
C ASN A 49 20.22 18.74 30.77
N GLY A 50 19.63 18.34 29.61
CA GLY A 50 18.23 17.93 29.48
C GLY A 50 17.25 19.10 29.31
N SER A 51 17.74 20.34 29.12
CA SER A 51 16.87 21.49 28.87
C SER A 51 16.28 21.40 27.46
N LEU A 52 14.99 21.55 27.34
CA LEU A 52 14.28 21.52 26.07
C LEU A 52 14.64 22.73 25.21
N LEU A 53 15.26 22.49 24.04
CA LEU A 53 15.59 23.51 23.04
C LEU A 53 14.54 23.61 21.94
N TYR A 54 13.92 22.47 21.57
CA TYR A 54 12.90 22.39 20.53
C TYR A 54 11.95 21.24 20.81
N GLN A 55 10.67 21.48 20.57
CA GLN A 55 9.63 20.45 20.56
C GLN A 55 8.76 20.67 19.31
N SER A 56 8.67 19.65 18.47
CA SER A 56 7.75 19.68 17.34
C SER A 56 6.30 19.66 17.84
N VAL A 57 5.48 20.49 17.24
CA VAL A 57 4.02 20.42 17.37
C VAL A 57 3.50 19.85 16.06
N PRO A 58 2.75 18.74 16.09
CA PRO A 58 2.19 18.17 14.86
C PRO A 58 1.28 19.17 14.14
N GLU A 59 1.58 19.44 12.85
CA GLU A 59 0.70 20.20 11.98
C GLU A 59 -0.28 19.22 11.33
N THR A 60 -1.58 19.42 11.57
CA THR A 60 -2.64 18.56 11.06
C THR A 60 -3.59 19.35 10.15
N LYS A 61 -4.18 18.65 9.16
CA LYS A 61 -5.17 19.22 8.25
C LYS A 61 -6.17 18.16 7.83
N ASP A 62 -7.46 18.46 7.93
CA ASP A 62 -8.50 17.65 7.31
C ASP A 62 -8.42 17.80 5.78
N VAL A 63 -8.21 16.71 5.06
CA VAL A 63 -8.00 16.72 3.60
C VAL A 63 -9.07 15.96 2.84
N ILE A 64 -9.65 14.91 3.42
CA ILE A 64 -10.79 14.14 2.90
C ILE A 64 -11.67 13.71 4.06
N SER A 65 -12.92 13.30 3.78
CA SER A 65 -13.80 12.74 4.82
C SER A 65 -13.29 11.40 5.34
N ALA A 66 -13.62 11.06 6.59
CA ALA A 66 -13.30 9.76 7.17
C ALA A 66 -13.88 8.59 6.35
N GLU A 67 -15.09 8.77 5.81
CA GLU A 67 -15.72 7.81 4.89
C GLU A 67 -14.89 7.59 3.62
N SER A 68 -14.50 8.68 2.92
CA SER A 68 -13.67 8.57 1.72
C SER A 68 -12.31 7.93 1.99
N ALA A 69 -11.71 8.23 3.15
CA ALA A 69 -10.47 7.62 3.59
C ALA A 69 -10.67 6.11 3.80
N TYR A 70 -11.71 5.70 4.54
CA TYR A 70 -12.00 4.31 4.83
C TYR A 70 -12.33 3.49 3.57
N VAL A 71 -13.17 4.02 2.66
CA VAL A 71 -13.47 3.37 1.37
C VAL A 71 -12.19 3.17 0.56
N THR A 72 -11.30 4.16 0.54
CA THR A 72 -9.99 4.03 -0.12
C THR A 72 -9.13 2.94 0.53
N VAL A 73 -9.08 2.89 1.86
CA VAL A 73 -8.37 1.83 2.61
C VAL A 73 -8.93 0.45 2.26
N ASN A 74 -10.25 0.30 2.22
CA ASN A 74 -10.92 -0.96 1.87
C ASN A 74 -10.54 -1.44 0.45
N LEU A 75 -10.52 -0.53 -0.53
CA LEU A 75 -10.04 -0.83 -1.89
C LEU A 75 -8.57 -1.25 -1.89
N LEU A 76 -7.73 -0.60 -1.10
CA LEU A 76 -6.31 -0.92 -0.97
C LEU A 76 -6.05 -2.23 -0.23
N GLU A 77 -6.94 -2.66 0.68
CA GLU A 77 -6.92 -4.00 1.26
C GLU A 77 -7.20 -5.07 0.20
N GLY A 78 -8.12 -4.82 -0.73
CA GLY A 78 -8.38 -5.70 -1.87
C GLY A 78 -7.11 -5.99 -2.67
N VAL A 79 -6.22 -4.99 -2.86
CA VAL A 79 -4.94 -5.18 -3.54
C VAL A 79 -4.06 -6.22 -2.84
N THR A 80 -4.06 -6.27 -1.51
CA THR A 80 -3.26 -7.25 -0.74
C THR A 80 -3.98 -8.59 -0.54
N LYS A 81 -5.32 -8.63 -0.65
CA LYS A 81 -6.11 -9.87 -0.51
C LYS A 81 -6.10 -10.68 -1.81
N PHE A 82 -6.34 -10.06 -2.95
CA PHE A 82 -6.48 -10.76 -4.25
C PHE A 82 -5.81 -10.04 -5.43
N GLY A 83 -5.24 -8.87 -5.22
CA GLY A 83 -4.59 -8.07 -6.26
C GLY A 83 -3.08 -8.26 -6.33
N SER A 84 -2.38 -7.27 -6.87
CA SER A 84 -0.92 -7.30 -7.10
C SER A 84 -0.07 -7.40 -5.83
N GLY A 85 -0.65 -7.15 -4.65
CA GLY A 85 -0.03 -7.30 -3.33
C GLY A 85 -0.34 -8.63 -2.64
N ALA A 86 -1.13 -9.52 -3.24
CA ALA A 86 -1.55 -10.79 -2.63
C ALA A 86 -0.39 -11.70 -2.18
N ARG A 87 0.79 -11.49 -2.76
CA ARG A 87 2.02 -12.18 -2.36
C ARG A 87 2.35 -12.03 -0.87
N LEU A 88 1.90 -10.97 -0.21
CA LEU A 88 2.07 -10.79 1.24
C LEU A 88 1.29 -11.82 2.06
N ARG A 89 0.25 -12.44 1.48
CA ARG A 89 -0.65 -13.41 2.11
C ARG A 89 -0.18 -14.85 1.99
N HIS A 90 0.73 -15.13 1.07
CA HIS A 90 1.09 -16.50 0.70
C HIS A 90 2.51 -16.86 1.13
N ASN A 91 2.67 -18.11 1.52
CA ASN A 91 3.96 -18.79 1.59
C ASN A 91 3.91 -19.96 0.60
N ILE A 92 4.25 -19.67 -0.67
CA ILE A 92 4.19 -20.64 -1.76
C ILE A 92 5.52 -21.38 -1.81
N PRO A 93 5.56 -22.72 -1.61
CA PRO A 93 6.74 -23.54 -1.78
C PRO A 93 7.37 -23.35 -3.16
N GLU A 94 8.68 -23.53 -3.27
CA GLU A 94 9.40 -23.29 -4.52
C GLU A 94 8.90 -24.17 -5.67
N GLU A 95 8.56 -25.41 -5.38
CA GLU A 95 8.01 -26.39 -6.32
C GLU A 95 6.66 -25.99 -6.92
N ASP A 96 5.86 -25.24 -6.17
CA ASP A 96 4.51 -24.83 -6.58
C ASP A 96 4.49 -23.45 -7.29
N ARG A 97 5.67 -22.80 -7.40
CA ARG A 97 5.74 -21.48 -8.03
C ARG A 97 5.62 -21.58 -9.55
N ASN A 98 4.94 -20.59 -10.12
CA ASN A 98 4.92 -20.42 -11.57
C ASN A 98 6.38 -20.39 -12.11
N PRO A 99 6.74 -21.20 -13.12
CA PRO A 99 8.09 -21.26 -13.65
C PRO A 99 8.68 -19.92 -14.07
N VAL A 100 7.84 -19.00 -14.57
CA VAL A 100 8.25 -17.62 -14.97
C VAL A 100 8.78 -16.80 -13.80
N TYR A 101 8.29 -17.07 -12.59
CA TYR A 101 8.66 -16.33 -11.38
C TYR A 101 9.52 -17.14 -10.42
N ARG A 102 9.88 -18.37 -10.76
CA ARG A 102 10.60 -19.29 -9.87
C ARG A 102 11.91 -18.70 -9.36
N ASP A 103 12.66 -18.06 -10.24
CA ASP A 103 13.96 -17.49 -9.93
C ASP A 103 13.89 -16.09 -9.34
N VAL A 104 12.75 -15.40 -9.52
CA VAL A 104 12.55 -14.00 -9.10
C VAL A 104 11.88 -13.93 -7.74
N VAL A 105 10.98 -14.86 -7.50
CA VAL A 105 10.18 -14.91 -6.28
C VAL A 105 10.78 -15.96 -5.37
N THR A 106 11.81 -15.56 -4.68
CA THR A 106 12.35 -16.34 -3.57
C THR A 106 11.39 -16.27 -2.40
N GLY A 107 10.79 -17.39 -2.03
CA GLY A 107 9.96 -17.61 -0.85
C GLY A 107 9.31 -16.38 -0.23
N TYR A 108 8.02 -16.40 -0.06
CA TYR A 108 7.33 -15.37 0.70
C TYR A 108 7.28 -15.80 2.15
N PRO A 109 8.25 -15.39 2.99
CA PRO A 109 8.27 -15.83 4.39
C PRO A 109 7.27 -15.04 5.24
N TYR A 110 6.29 -14.41 4.59
CA TYR A 110 5.45 -13.43 5.29
C TYR A 110 4.17 -14.04 5.82
N SER A 111 3.34 -14.64 4.96
CA SER A 111 2.02 -15.18 5.28
C SER A 111 1.23 -14.30 6.26
N PHE A 112 1.20 -12.99 5.98
CA PHE A 112 0.48 -12.06 6.83
C PHE A 112 -1.02 -12.32 6.73
N ASP A 113 -1.69 -12.42 7.87
CA ASP A 113 -3.13 -12.66 8.03
C ASP A 113 -3.90 -11.42 8.50
N ASN A 114 -3.20 -10.43 9.06
CA ASN A 114 -3.78 -9.20 9.56
C ASN A 114 -4.22 -8.22 8.43
N ALA A 115 -4.98 -7.20 8.78
CA ALA A 115 -5.35 -6.14 7.85
C ALA A 115 -4.11 -5.40 7.34
N ILE A 116 -3.96 -5.35 6.02
CA ILE A 116 -2.92 -4.59 5.30
C ILE A 116 -3.57 -3.97 4.08
N ALA A 117 -3.49 -2.68 3.97
CA ALA A 117 -3.86 -1.94 2.76
C ALA A 117 -2.60 -1.49 2.02
N GLY A 118 -2.60 -1.53 0.69
CA GLY A 118 -1.40 -1.12 -0.05
C GLY A 118 -1.58 -1.11 -1.55
N LYS A 119 -0.57 -0.58 -2.25
CA LYS A 119 -0.56 -0.49 -3.71
C LYS A 119 0.84 -0.66 -4.26
N THR A 120 0.94 -1.48 -5.30
CA THR A 120 2.15 -1.59 -6.14
C THR A 120 2.17 -0.50 -7.20
N GLY A 121 3.34 -0.01 -7.56
CA GLY A 121 3.57 0.84 -8.73
C GLY A 121 4.67 0.24 -9.59
N THR A 122 4.55 0.43 -10.90
CA THR A 122 5.56 0.02 -11.88
C THR A 122 5.54 1.04 -13.01
N THR A 123 6.67 1.67 -13.30
CA THR A 123 6.77 2.58 -14.42
C THR A 123 6.94 1.85 -15.75
N GLN A 124 6.67 2.57 -16.86
CA GLN A 124 6.92 2.05 -18.19
C GLN A 124 8.39 1.62 -18.30
N ASN A 125 8.63 0.59 -19.09
CA ASN A 125 9.95 0.03 -19.30
C ASN A 125 10.64 -0.53 -18.05
N GLN A 126 9.87 -0.77 -16.98
CA GLN A 126 10.35 -1.36 -15.72
C GLN A 126 11.58 -0.64 -15.13
N SER A 127 11.62 0.67 -15.21
CA SER A 127 12.74 1.48 -14.71
C SER A 127 12.69 1.70 -13.20
N ASP A 128 11.50 1.69 -12.61
CA ASP A 128 11.33 1.71 -11.16
C ASP A 128 10.06 0.97 -10.69
N GLY A 129 10.07 0.60 -9.43
CA GLY A 129 8.97 -0.09 -8.78
C GLY A 129 8.69 0.47 -7.38
N TRP A 130 7.41 0.57 -7.06
CA TRP A 130 6.89 1.10 -5.81
C TRP A 130 6.07 0.07 -5.06
N PHE A 131 6.12 0.13 -3.75
CA PHE A 131 5.08 -0.41 -2.90
C PHE A 131 4.80 0.54 -1.74
N MET A 132 3.57 1.02 -1.66
CA MET A 132 3.04 1.74 -0.52
C MET A 132 2.17 0.78 0.28
N GLY A 133 2.43 0.66 1.57
CA GLY A 133 1.65 -0.23 2.43
C GLY A 133 1.39 0.40 3.79
N MET A 134 0.26 0.06 4.39
CA MET A 134 -0.15 0.55 5.69
C MET A 134 -0.91 -0.50 6.49
N VAL A 135 -0.78 -0.37 7.79
CA VAL A 135 -1.60 -0.98 8.82
C VAL A 135 -2.17 0.16 9.69
N PRO A 136 -3.11 -0.08 10.61
CA PRO A 136 -3.82 1.01 11.28
C PRO A 136 -2.94 2.11 11.91
N ASN A 137 -1.75 1.77 12.39
CA ASN A 137 -0.86 2.72 13.07
C ASN A 137 0.53 2.88 12.44
N LEU A 138 0.74 2.36 11.22
CA LEU A 138 2.01 2.52 10.51
C LEU A 138 1.79 2.59 9.00
N VAL A 139 2.35 3.61 8.37
CA VAL A 139 2.43 3.75 6.90
C VAL A 139 3.88 3.72 6.49
N THR A 140 4.20 2.90 5.50
CA THR A 140 5.55 2.78 4.96
C THR A 140 5.54 2.69 3.44
N GLY A 141 6.60 3.21 2.81
CA GLY A 141 6.76 3.19 1.37
C GLY A 141 8.14 2.66 0.99
N VAL A 142 8.20 1.95 -0.12
CA VAL A 142 9.44 1.47 -0.73
C VAL A 142 9.46 1.86 -2.21
N TRP A 143 10.56 2.46 -2.62
CA TRP A 143 10.90 2.70 -4.01
C TRP A 143 12.19 1.98 -4.35
N VAL A 144 12.23 1.35 -5.51
CA VAL A 144 13.41 0.71 -6.08
C VAL A 144 13.55 1.21 -7.51
N GLY A 145 14.69 1.79 -7.82
CA GLY A 145 14.95 2.33 -9.16
C GLY A 145 16.36 2.88 -9.24
N ALA A 146 16.67 3.50 -10.35
CA ALA A 146 17.92 4.21 -10.60
C ALA A 146 17.65 5.69 -10.90
N GLU A 147 18.68 6.53 -10.77
CA GLU A 147 18.60 7.96 -11.09
C GLU A 147 18.25 8.18 -12.56
N ASP A 148 18.82 7.34 -13.45
CA ASP A 148 18.53 7.36 -14.87
C ASP A 148 17.54 6.26 -15.24
N ARG A 149 16.40 6.63 -15.82
CA ARG A 149 15.36 5.71 -16.32
C ARG A 149 15.81 4.84 -17.50
N ALA A 150 16.95 5.13 -18.13
CA ALA A 150 17.57 4.23 -19.09
C ALA A 150 18.06 2.93 -18.41
N THR A 151 18.30 2.97 -17.10
CA THR A 151 18.57 1.78 -16.28
C THR A 151 17.26 1.12 -15.93
N HIS A 152 16.98 -0.04 -16.52
CA HIS A 152 15.72 -0.75 -16.35
C HIS A 152 15.90 -2.27 -16.40
N PHE A 153 14.92 -3.01 -15.94
CA PHE A 153 14.87 -4.46 -16.10
C PHE A 153 14.36 -4.82 -17.51
N GLU A 154 14.90 -5.89 -18.09
CA GLU A 154 14.48 -6.35 -19.41
C GLU A 154 13.05 -6.88 -19.45
N THR A 155 12.56 -7.42 -18.32
CA THR A 155 11.25 -8.05 -18.24
C THR A 155 10.44 -7.58 -17.03
N ILE A 156 9.12 -7.59 -17.17
CA ILE A 156 8.19 -7.30 -16.09
C ILE A 156 8.33 -8.28 -14.90
N ALA A 157 8.80 -9.50 -15.16
CA ALA A 157 8.99 -10.51 -14.11
C ALA A 157 9.97 -10.02 -13.04
N TYR A 158 11.02 -9.31 -13.42
CA TYR A 158 12.00 -8.73 -12.50
C TYR A 158 11.65 -7.30 -12.11
N GLY A 159 11.14 -6.51 -13.05
CA GLY A 159 11.00 -5.06 -12.94
C GLY A 159 9.63 -4.55 -12.49
N GLN A 160 8.77 -5.37 -11.90
CA GLN A 160 7.51 -4.89 -11.32
C GLN A 160 7.63 -4.57 -9.83
N GLY A 161 6.87 -3.61 -9.34
CA GLY A 161 6.87 -3.22 -7.93
C GLY A 161 6.57 -4.39 -6.97
N ALA A 162 5.78 -5.37 -7.43
CA ALA A 162 5.50 -6.59 -6.66
C ALA A 162 6.72 -7.52 -6.49
N THR A 163 7.77 -7.39 -7.31
CA THR A 163 9.01 -8.16 -7.20
C THR A 163 10.18 -7.34 -6.68
N MET A 164 10.20 -6.05 -6.89
CA MET A 164 11.27 -5.16 -6.43
C MET A 164 11.00 -4.57 -5.04
N ALA A 165 9.90 -3.86 -4.90
CA ALA A 165 9.62 -3.04 -3.71
C ALA A 165 8.84 -3.80 -2.62
N LEU A 166 7.82 -4.57 -3.01
CA LEU A 166 6.97 -5.30 -2.07
C LEU A 166 7.74 -6.28 -1.17
N PRO A 167 8.73 -7.07 -1.64
CA PRO A 167 9.50 -7.94 -0.77
C PRO A 167 10.29 -7.19 0.31
N ILE A 168 10.84 -6.01 -0.02
CA ILE A 168 11.55 -5.16 0.94
C ILE A 168 10.59 -4.70 2.03
N TRP A 169 9.40 -4.25 1.63
CA TRP A 169 8.33 -3.88 2.54
C TRP A 169 7.92 -5.06 3.44
N GLY A 170 7.73 -6.25 2.86
CA GLY A 170 7.34 -7.43 3.61
C GLY A 170 8.37 -7.85 4.66
N ILE A 171 9.67 -7.84 4.32
CA ILE A 171 10.76 -8.12 5.25
C ILE A 171 10.80 -7.08 6.37
N PHE A 172 10.63 -5.80 6.03
CA PHE A 172 10.57 -4.72 7.00
C PHE A 172 9.43 -4.91 7.98
N MET A 173 8.21 -5.14 7.50
CA MET A 173 7.04 -5.37 8.35
C MET A 173 7.18 -6.60 9.24
N LYS A 174 7.74 -7.69 8.71
CA LYS A 174 8.04 -8.87 9.52
C LYS A 174 8.92 -8.52 10.72
N LYS A 175 10.00 -7.77 10.50
CA LYS A 175 10.87 -7.29 11.58
C LYS A 175 10.16 -6.35 12.54
N CYS A 176 9.26 -5.51 12.05
CA CYS A 176 8.44 -4.64 12.90
C CYS A 176 7.53 -5.47 13.83
N TYR A 177 6.91 -6.53 13.30
CA TYR A 177 6.05 -7.41 14.10
C TYR A 177 6.81 -8.32 15.07
N GLU A 178 8.08 -8.62 14.80
CA GLU A 178 8.98 -9.35 15.70
C GLU A 178 9.44 -8.48 16.89
N ASN A 179 9.36 -7.16 16.77
CA ASN A 179 9.69 -6.22 17.84
C ASN A 179 8.43 -5.65 18.49
N GLU A 180 7.97 -6.30 19.55
CA GLU A 180 6.75 -5.92 20.28
C GLU A 180 6.80 -4.51 20.87
N GLU A 181 8.00 -3.96 21.16
CA GLU A 181 8.16 -2.60 21.68
C GLU A 181 7.66 -1.52 20.72
N LEU A 182 7.62 -1.83 19.41
CA LEU A 182 7.09 -0.91 18.41
C LEU A 182 5.56 -0.80 18.44
N GLY A 183 4.85 -1.74 19.04
CA GLY A 183 3.40 -1.73 19.17
C GLY A 183 2.67 -1.64 17.82
N ILE A 184 3.20 -2.30 16.78
CA ILE A 184 2.58 -2.26 15.45
C ILE A 184 1.29 -3.08 15.44
N SER A 185 0.20 -2.40 15.08
CA SER A 185 -1.14 -2.98 15.08
C SER A 185 -1.29 -4.12 14.05
N LYS A 186 -2.00 -5.16 14.47
CA LYS A 186 -2.52 -6.22 13.62
C LYS A 186 -4.05 -6.23 13.55
N GLU A 187 -4.68 -5.23 14.15
CA GLU A 187 -6.12 -5.05 14.16
C GLU A 187 -6.63 -4.61 12.78
N ASP A 188 -7.94 -4.65 12.61
CA ASP A 188 -8.60 -4.13 11.42
C ASP A 188 -8.60 -2.59 11.42
N PHE A 189 -8.74 -2.00 10.22
CA PHE A 189 -8.96 -0.56 10.10
C PHE A 189 -10.35 -0.19 10.63
N ILE A 190 -10.42 0.91 11.37
CA ILE A 190 -11.66 1.36 12.00
C ILE A 190 -12.57 1.98 10.95
N ALA A 191 -13.74 1.38 10.75
CA ALA A 191 -14.80 1.93 9.92
C ALA A 191 -15.46 3.13 10.61
N PRO A 192 -15.86 4.18 9.87
CA PRO A 192 -16.78 5.20 10.39
C PRO A 192 -18.11 4.57 10.80
N GLU A 193 -18.78 5.19 11.80
CA GLU A 193 -20.09 4.72 12.28
C GLU A 193 -21.16 4.75 11.18
N ASP A 194 -21.14 5.78 10.33
CA ASP A 194 -22.07 5.99 9.24
C ASP A 194 -21.35 5.90 7.89
N LEU A 195 -21.52 4.78 7.18
CA LEU A 195 -21.10 4.64 5.78
C LEU A 195 -22.32 4.86 4.87
N SER A 196 -22.24 5.84 3.99
CA SER A 196 -23.28 6.12 2.98
C SER A 196 -23.17 5.21 1.75
N ILE A 197 -22.01 4.56 1.58
CA ILE A 197 -21.69 3.69 0.45
C ILE A 197 -21.49 2.26 0.96
N PRO A 198 -22.20 1.25 0.41
CA PRO A 198 -21.91 -0.13 0.72
C PRO A 198 -20.51 -0.50 0.21
N ILE A 199 -19.69 -1.13 1.08
CA ILE A 199 -18.35 -1.62 0.76
C ILE A 199 -18.34 -3.07 0.29
N ASP A 200 -19.48 -3.73 0.38
CA ASP A 200 -19.70 -5.08 -0.13
C ASP A 200 -20.27 -4.99 -1.57
N CYS A 201 -19.46 -5.42 -2.54
CA CYS A 201 -19.88 -5.40 -3.94
C CYS A 201 -21.09 -6.31 -4.21
N GLU A 202 -21.28 -7.39 -3.45
CA GLU A 202 -22.42 -8.29 -3.61
C GLU A 202 -23.73 -7.59 -3.24
N ALA A 203 -23.70 -6.65 -2.30
CA ALA A 203 -24.85 -5.84 -1.91
C ALA A 203 -25.29 -4.84 -3.00
N LEU A 204 -24.45 -4.58 -4.00
CA LEU A 204 -24.73 -3.68 -5.12
C LEU A 204 -25.35 -4.38 -6.34
N ILE A 205 -25.30 -5.72 -6.39
CA ILE A 205 -25.83 -6.50 -7.50
C ILE A 205 -27.31 -6.75 -7.21
N PRO A 206 -28.27 -6.28 -8.06
CA PRO A 206 -29.68 -6.59 -7.90
C PRO A 206 -29.90 -8.10 -7.83
N ALA A 207 -30.76 -8.56 -6.92
CA ALA A 207 -31.02 -9.99 -6.70
C ALA A 207 -31.45 -10.75 -7.95
N GLU A 208 -31.97 -10.06 -8.98
CA GLU A 208 -32.40 -10.64 -10.25
C GLU A 208 -31.24 -10.96 -11.21
N GLU A 209 -30.11 -10.22 -11.14
CA GLU A 209 -28.94 -10.49 -11.98
C GLU A 209 -28.09 -11.66 -11.46
N ASN A 210 -28.08 -11.90 -10.16
CA ASN A 210 -27.34 -13.01 -9.54
C ASN A 210 -27.85 -14.41 -9.98
N SER A 211 -29.06 -14.51 -10.55
CA SER A 211 -29.63 -15.80 -10.95
C SER A 211 -29.34 -16.21 -12.41
N SER A 212 -28.90 -15.27 -13.27
CA SER A 212 -28.66 -15.53 -14.70
C SER A 212 -27.19 -15.66 -15.06
N GLU A 213 -26.30 -14.84 -14.48
CA GLU A 213 -24.88 -14.88 -14.85
C GLU A 213 -24.09 -16.04 -14.21
N ALA A 214 -24.50 -16.52 -13.04
CA ALA A 214 -23.85 -17.68 -12.41
C ALA A 214 -24.03 -18.97 -13.24
N LYS A 215 -25.06 -19.05 -14.09
CA LYS A 215 -25.31 -20.22 -14.97
C LYS A 215 -24.51 -20.17 -16.28
N ASP A 216 -24.12 -18.97 -16.72
CA ASP A 216 -23.41 -18.82 -17.99
C ASP A 216 -21.87 -19.03 -17.78
N LEU A 217 -21.35 -18.80 -16.58
CA LEU A 217 -19.91 -19.01 -16.28
C LEU A 217 -19.56 -20.48 -16.06
N GLU A 218 -20.49 -21.31 -15.54
CA GLU A 218 -20.27 -22.77 -15.44
C GLU A 218 -20.24 -23.46 -16.82
N GLY A 219 -20.85 -22.83 -17.85
CA GLY A 219 -20.86 -23.35 -19.22
C GLY A 219 -19.60 -23.05 -20.03
N LEU A 220 -18.73 -22.13 -19.58
CA LEU A 220 -17.55 -21.68 -20.32
C LEU A 220 -16.23 -22.33 -19.87
N GLY A 221 -16.23 -23.11 -18.79
CA GLY A 221 -15.06 -23.89 -18.37
C GLY A 221 -13.81 -23.06 -18.03
N LEU A 222 -13.98 -21.87 -17.43
CA LEU A 222 -12.91 -20.99 -16.95
C LEU A 222 -12.72 -21.12 -15.45
#